data_e8360947c0ab666f21906887f0fbacf6
#
_entry.id   e8360947c0ab666f21906887f0fbacf6
#
_cell.length_a   1.000
_cell.length_b   1.000
_cell.length_c   1.000
_cell.angle_alpha   90.00
_cell.angle_beta   90.00
_cell.angle_gamma   90.00
#
_symmetry.space_group_name_H-M   'P 1'
#
loop_
_entity.id
_entity.type
_entity.pdbx_description
1 polymer ?
#
loop_
_entity_poly.entity_id
_entity_poly.type
_entity_poly.pdbx_seq_one_letter_code
_entity_poly.pdbx_strand_id
1 'polypeptide(L)'
;MPLLETSSITSPVGKRLILTYSKXTSLDPSAVGLVGNVAKDPHAFVGDFFYHESRREAVNLNILKEKTKQMLEVLKKNRPKHCKPDYVFVIRDGLSEGQFAMAKKEELKEIKQGFYEYDPNYKPKFVMIIATKRHNKRFAKLESQKIVNAEPGTVVDKKFMREDCLEFFMLSHYPIQGTAKFTQYAVLFDEIDIPEKIVKYFLLSLCYEHQIVSSAISIPAPVYQADELAKRGMNVYRELKNCYDELKNLLDLPQLPIPPEEYHTLTNRLCYLGSRLESQRVTA
;
A
#
# COMPACT_ATOMS: atom_id res chain seq x y z
N MET A 1 8.21 -15.58 -32.29
CA MET A 1 7.05 -15.47 -31.36
C MET A 1 6.46 -14.08 -31.53
N PRO A 2 5.19 -13.94 -31.94
CA PRO A 2 4.63 -12.60 -32.06
C PRO A 2 4.56 -11.94 -30.69
N LEU A 3 5.07 -10.73 -30.62
CA LEU A 3 4.89 -9.87 -29.47
C LEU A 3 3.40 -9.58 -29.37
N LEU A 4 2.75 -10.29 -28.47
CA LEU A 4 1.37 -10.02 -28.12
C LEU A 4 1.21 -8.54 -27.79
N GLU A 5 0.23 -7.93 -28.37
CA GLU A 5 -0.13 -6.54 -28.11
C GLU A 5 -0.41 -6.37 -26.60
N THR A 6 0.62 -6.03 -25.84
CA THR A 6 0.53 -5.67 -24.44
C THR A 6 0.10 -4.20 -24.29
N SER A 7 -0.66 -3.70 -25.29
CA SER A 7 -0.94 -2.28 -25.46
C SER A 7 -1.70 -1.61 -24.32
N SER A 8 -2.38 -2.40 -23.46
CA SER A 8 -3.17 -1.83 -22.36
C SER A 8 -2.39 -1.66 -21.04
N ILE A 9 -1.33 -2.46 -20.84
CA ILE A 9 -0.61 -2.45 -19.56
C ILE A 9 0.77 -1.81 -19.68
N THR A 10 1.30 -1.75 -20.89
CA THR A 10 2.48 -0.93 -21.22
C THR A 10 2.11 0.53 -21.50
N SER A 11 0.88 0.95 -21.14
CA SER A 11 0.47 2.33 -21.27
C SER A 11 1.43 3.27 -20.51
N PRO A 12 1.64 4.50 -21.00
CA PRO A 12 2.55 5.46 -20.36
C PRO A 12 2.33 5.55 -18.85
N VAL A 13 3.40 5.72 -18.12
CA VAL A 13 3.43 5.72 -16.65
C VAL A 13 2.38 6.67 -16.04
N GLY A 14 1.98 7.71 -16.77
CA GLY A 14 0.95 8.65 -16.33
C GLY A 14 -0.48 8.13 -16.31
N LYS A 15 -0.75 6.93 -16.84
CA LYS A 15 -2.10 6.36 -16.89
C LYS A 15 -2.44 5.41 -15.73
N ARG A 16 -1.50 5.21 -14.81
CA ARG A 16 -1.70 4.31 -13.67
C ARG A 16 -1.49 5.04 -12.36
N LEU A 17 -2.43 4.86 -11.44
CA LEU A 17 -2.29 5.27 -10.05
C LEU A 17 -2.12 4.02 -9.18
N ILE A 18 -1.10 4.01 -8.36
CA ILE A 18 -0.85 2.94 -7.39
C ILE A 18 -1.11 3.53 -6.02
N LEU A 19 -2.09 3.00 -5.30
CA LEU A 19 -2.41 3.37 -3.93
C LEU A 19 -2.10 2.17 -3.03
N THR A 20 -1.33 2.38 -2.00
CA THR A 20 -0.93 1.29 -1.09
C THR A 20 -1.12 1.74 0.35
N TYR A 21 -1.64 0.85 1.19
CA TYR A 21 -1.77 1.14 2.61
C TYR A 21 -1.40 -0.06 3.47
N SER A 22 -0.84 0.25 4.65
CA SER A 22 -0.35 -0.68 5.66
C SER A 22 -0.73 -0.17 7.04
N LYS A 23 -0.77 -1.06 8.03
CA LYS A 23 -1.25 -0.76 9.37
C LYS A 23 -0.35 -1.34 10.45
N UNK A 24 0.00 -0.67 11.32
CA UNK A 24 0.66 -1.05 12.31
C UNK A 24 -0.16 -0.97 13.40
N THR A 25 -0.21 -1.82 14.22
CA THR A 25 -1.06 -1.87 15.41
C THR A 25 -0.30 -1.59 16.72
N SER A 26 -0.98 -0.99 17.68
CA SER A 26 -0.42 -0.77 19.02
C SER A 26 -1.52 -0.75 20.09
N LEU A 27 -1.13 -0.56 21.37
CA LEU A 27 -2.08 -0.35 22.48
C LEU A 27 -2.68 1.06 22.43
N ASP A 28 -1.92 2.03 21.93
CA ASP A 28 -2.37 3.37 21.57
C ASP A 28 -3.14 3.32 20.24
N PRO A 29 -3.66 4.42 19.69
CA PRO A 29 -4.31 4.37 18.38
C PRO A 29 -3.40 3.69 17.34
N SER A 30 -3.99 2.86 16.52
CA SER A 30 -3.28 2.28 15.38
C SER A 30 -3.03 3.37 14.35
N ALA A 31 -1.91 3.27 13.63
CA ALA A 31 -1.64 4.16 12.50
C ALA A 31 -1.71 3.37 11.20
N VAL A 32 -2.29 4.00 10.20
CA VAL A 32 -2.32 3.49 8.82
C VAL A 32 -1.48 4.43 7.97
N GLY A 33 -0.53 3.87 7.25
CA GLY A 33 0.23 4.62 6.22
C GLY A 33 -0.42 4.39 4.86
N LEU A 34 -0.59 5.47 4.11
CA LEU A 34 -1.14 5.44 2.75
C LEU A 34 -0.14 6.14 1.84
N VAL A 35 0.26 5.48 0.76
CA VAL A 35 1.15 6.07 -0.25
C VAL A 35 0.53 5.95 -1.64
N GLY A 36 0.95 6.85 -2.52
CA GLY A 36 0.60 6.78 -3.93
C GLY A 36 1.74 7.32 -4.79
N ASN A 37 1.76 6.91 -6.05
CA ASN A 37 2.69 7.47 -7.02
C ASN A 37 2.16 8.81 -7.54
N VAL A 38 1.92 9.74 -6.60
CA VAL A 38 1.29 11.05 -6.89
C VAL A 38 2.29 12.20 -6.90
N ALA A 39 3.58 11.94 -6.75
CA ALA A 39 4.65 12.93 -6.88
C ALA A 39 4.77 13.44 -8.33
N LYS A 40 5.59 14.47 -8.55
CA LYS A 40 5.90 14.96 -9.90
C LYS A 40 6.51 13.85 -10.76
N ASP A 41 7.44 13.09 -10.18
CA ASP A 41 7.98 11.87 -10.81
C ASP A 41 7.02 10.72 -10.52
N PRO A 42 6.44 10.09 -11.56
CA PRO A 42 5.49 8.98 -11.35
C PRO A 42 6.12 7.69 -10.78
N HIS A 43 7.44 7.61 -10.70
CA HIS A 43 8.14 6.50 -10.02
C HIS A 43 8.39 6.80 -8.54
N ALA A 44 8.11 8.02 -8.08
CA ALA A 44 8.27 8.40 -6.68
C ALA A 44 6.94 8.24 -5.94
N PHE A 45 7.00 7.53 -4.84
CA PHE A 45 5.85 7.33 -3.96
C PHE A 45 5.90 8.34 -2.81
N VAL A 46 4.82 9.05 -2.62
CA VAL A 46 4.65 9.97 -1.49
C VAL A 46 3.33 9.65 -0.80
N GLY A 47 3.20 10.04 0.44
CA GLY A 47 2.00 9.67 1.17
C GLY A 47 1.92 10.28 2.56
N ASP A 48 1.05 9.69 3.35
CA ASP A 48 0.67 10.22 4.64
C ASP A 48 0.30 9.07 5.58
N PHE A 49 -0.03 9.42 6.82
CA PHE A 49 -0.56 8.48 7.79
C PHE A 49 -1.85 9.05 8.39
N PHE A 50 -2.64 8.16 8.99
CA PHE A 50 -3.82 8.56 9.75
C PHE A 50 -4.04 7.59 10.92
N TYR A 51 -4.73 8.07 11.95
CA TYR A 51 -5.00 7.28 13.14
C TYR A 51 -6.37 6.63 13.10
N HIS A 52 -6.48 5.47 13.71
CA HIS A 52 -7.75 4.79 13.90
C HIS A 52 -7.70 3.87 15.13
N GLU A 53 -8.85 3.30 15.47
CA GLU A 53 -9.00 2.51 16.69
C GLU A 53 -7.99 1.36 16.75
N SER A 54 -7.40 1.17 17.94
CA SER A 54 -6.48 0.06 18.19
C SER A 54 -7.21 -1.29 18.10
N ARG A 55 -6.48 -2.32 17.73
CA ARG A 55 -6.95 -3.72 17.65
C ARG A 55 -8.08 -3.97 16.66
N ARG A 56 -8.53 -2.97 15.88
CA ARG A 56 -9.45 -3.20 14.78
C ARG A 56 -8.67 -3.47 13.50
N GLU A 57 -8.99 -4.56 12.82
CA GLU A 57 -8.35 -4.92 11.53
C GLU A 57 -8.87 -4.05 10.38
N ALA A 58 -10.18 -3.80 10.37
CA ALA A 58 -10.77 -2.90 9.38
C ALA A 58 -10.26 -1.48 9.58
N VAL A 59 -9.83 -0.85 8.49
CA VAL A 59 -9.38 0.54 8.48
C VAL A 59 -10.58 1.46 8.67
N ASN A 60 -10.39 2.65 9.25
CA ASN A 60 -11.45 3.64 9.35
C ASN A 60 -11.82 4.10 7.93
N LEU A 61 -13.00 3.70 7.51
CA LEU A 61 -13.46 3.83 6.13
C LEU A 61 -13.62 5.29 5.69
N ASN A 62 -14.15 6.14 6.58
CA ASN A 62 -14.35 7.56 6.28
C ASN A 62 -13.01 8.26 6.07
N ILE A 63 -12.04 7.99 6.96
CA ILE A 63 -10.70 8.60 6.84
C ILE A 63 -10.00 8.07 5.57
N LEU A 64 -10.11 6.77 5.28
CA LEU A 64 -9.54 6.19 4.07
C LEU A 64 -10.09 6.88 2.80
N LYS A 65 -11.40 7.12 2.76
CA LYS A 65 -12.07 7.83 1.67
C LYS A 65 -11.52 9.26 1.52
N GLU A 66 -11.45 10.00 2.63
CA GLU A 66 -10.94 11.38 2.63
C GLU A 66 -9.48 11.44 2.20
N LYS A 67 -8.63 10.56 2.74
CA LYS A 67 -7.21 10.49 2.35
C LYS A 67 -7.05 10.13 0.87
N THR A 68 -7.92 9.28 0.34
CA THR A 68 -7.95 8.98 -1.10
C THR A 68 -8.22 10.26 -1.92
N LYS A 69 -9.20 11.06 -1.52
CA LYS A 69 -9.51 12.34 -2.19
C LYS A 69 -8.32 13.30 -2.12
N GLN A 70 -7.70 13.42 -0.95
CA GLN A 70 -6.51 14.27 -0.76
C GLN A 70 -5.36 13.83 -1.66
N MET A 71 -5.14 12.51 -1.82
CA MET A 71 -4.12 11.99 -2.73
C MET A 71 -4.40 12.36 -4.19
N LEU A 72 -5.68 12.39 -4.61
CA LEU A 72 -6.05 12.83 -5.94
C LEU A 72 -5.79 14.34 -6.13
N GLU A 73 -6.00 15.16 -5.10
CA GLU A 73 -5.65 16.58 -5.16
C GLU A 73 -4.13 16.78 -5.29
N VAL A 74 -3.33 16.01 -4.53
CA VAL A 74 -1.87 16.05 -4.66
C VAL A 74 -1.44 15.65 -6.08
N LEU A 75 -2.06 14.60 -6.64
CA LEU A 75 -1.80 14.17 -8.02
C LEU A 75 -2.12 15.31 -9.00
N LYS A 76 -3.28 15.95 -8.86
CA LYS A 76 -3.70 17.06 -9.72
C LYS A 76 -2.73 18.24 -9.62
N LYS A 77 -2.29 18.57 -8.40
CA LYS A 77 -1.32 19.64 -8.16
C LYS A 77 0.04 19.34 -8.82
N ASN A 78 0.52 18.11 -8.68
CA ASN A 78 1.84 17.71 -9.16
C ASN A 78 1.87 17.39 -10.66
N ARG A 79 0.78 16.81 -11.21
CA ARG A 79 0.71 16.39 -12.62
C ARG A 79 -0.65 16.74 -13.25
N PRO A 80 -0.96 18.05 -13.42
CA PRO A 80 -2.30 18.46 -13.88
C PRO A 80 -2.71 17.88 -15.24
N LYS A 81 -1.76 17.60 -16.14
CA LYS A 81 -2.06 17.00 -17.44
C LYS A 81 -2.30 15.48 -17.37
N HIS A 82 -1.98 14.84 -16.24
CA HIS A 82 -2.08 13.40 -16.04
C HIS A 82 -2.73 13.07 -14.71
N CYS A 83 -3.71 13.87 -14.29
CA CYS A 83 -4.33 13.75 -12.97
C CYS A 83 -5.54 12.79 -12.93
N LYS A 84 -5.91 12.21 -14.08
CA LYS A 84 -7.00 11.22 -14.16
C LYS A 84 -6.48 9.92 -14.80
N PRO A 85 -5.71 9.11 -14.05
CA PRO A 85 -5.27 7.80 -14.53
C PRO A 85 -6.42 6.88 -14.91
N ASP A 86 -6.26 6.10 -15.97
CA ASP A 86 -7.28 5.16 -16.42
C ASP A 86 -7.41 3.95 -15.49
N TYR A 87 -6.33 3.59 -14.80
CA TYR A 87 -6.22 2.39 -13.98
C TYR A 87 -5.75 2.72 -12.57
N VAL A 88 -6.38 2.12 -11.56
CA VAL A 88 -6.02 2.29 -10.15
C VAL A 88 -5.70 0.93 -9.55
N PHE A 89 -4.45 0.76 -9.14
CA PHE A 89 -3.98 -0.45 -8.45
C PHE A 89 -3.96 -0.17 -6.95
N VAL A 90 -4.79 -0.85 -6.21
CA VAL A 90 -4.85 -0.77 -4.75
C VAL A 90 -4.08 -1.97 -4.19
N ILE A 91 -2.97 -1.72 -3.49
CA ILE A 91 -2.19 -2.80 -2.87
C ILE A 91 -2.34 -2.68 -1.35
N ARG A 92 -2.89 -3.69 -0.72
CA ARG A 92 -3.13 -3.74 0.72
C ARG A 92 -2.10 -4.66 1.38
N ASP A 93 -1.36 -4.13 2.34
CA ASP A 93 -0.39 -4.91 3.11
C ASP A 93 -1.13 -5.84 4.10
N GLY A 94 -0.81 -7.10 4.04
CA GLY A 94 -1.16 -8.16 4.99
C GLY A 94 -2.60 -8.20 5.51
N LEU A 95 -3.35 -9.18 5.03
CA LEU A 95 -4.66 -9.54 5.58
C LEU A 95 -4.76 -11.05 5.66
N SER A 96 -5.45 -11.55 6.68
CA SER A 96 -5.82 -12.95 6.73
C SER A 96 -6.90 -13.26 5.69
N GLU A 97 -6.95 -14.49 5.23
CA GLU A 97 -7.90 -14.92 4.21
C GLU A 97 -9.36 -14.62 4.61
N GLY A 98 -9.68 -14.79 5.90
CA GLY A 98 -11.02 -14.49 6.41
C GLY A 98 -11.44 -13.02 6.28
N GLN A 99 -10.47 -12.11 6.02
CA GLN A 99 -10.74 -10.69 5.91
C GLN A 99 -10.78 -10.19 4.45
N PHE A 100 -10.57 -11.08 3.47
CA PHE A 100 -10.56 -10.71 2.06
C PHE A 100 -11.92 -10.11 1.62
N ALA A 101 -13.03 -10.70 2.10
CA ALA A 101 -14.36 -10.18 1.78
C ALA A 101 -14.57 -8.76 2.32
N MET A 102 -14.09 -8.48 3.53
CA MET A 102 -14.16 -7.15 4.13
C MET A 102 -13.36 -6.13 3.29
N ALA A 103 -12.12 -6.45 2.94
CA ALA A 103 -11.28 -5.57 2.13
C ALA A 103 -11.95 -5.24 0.79
N LYS A 104 -12.50 -6.26 0.11
CA LYS A 104 -13.17 -6.09 -1.17
C LYS A 104 -14.48 -5.30 -1.06
N LYS A 105 -15.32 -5.62 -0.06
CA LYS A 105 -16.67 -5.04 0.06
C LYS A 105 -16.70 -3.68 0.75
N GLU A 106 -15.76 -3.42 1.64
CA GLU A 106 -15.77 -2.20 2.45
C GLU A 106 -14.63 -1.27 2.07
N GLU A 107 -13.35 -1.69 2.21
CA GLU A 107 -12.22 -0.80 1.97
C GLU A 107 -12.17 -0.33 0.51
N LEU A 108 -12.29 -1.25 -0.47
CA LEU A 108 -12.26 -0.89 -1.88
C LEU A 108 -13.47 -0.02 -2.26
N LYS A 109 -14.64 -0.30 -1.68
CA LYS A 109 -15.85 0.51 -1.93
C LYS A 109 -15.63 1.96 -1.51
N GLU A 110 -15.02 2.18 -0.33
CA GLU A 110 -14.79 3.55 0.16
C GLU A 110 -13.70 4.27 -0.64
N ILE A 111 -12.68 3.54 -1.11
CA ILE A 111 -11.70 4.13 -2.05
C ILE A 111 -12.43 4.58 -3.32
N LYS A 112 -13.27 3.71 -3.93
CA LYS A 112 -14.06 4.06 -5.11
C LYS A 112 -15.00 5.25 -4.84
N GLN A 113 -15.61 5.30 -3.64
CA GLN A 113 -16.45 6.41 -3.24
C GLN A 113 -15.65 7.72 -3.18
N GLY A 114 -14.40 7.67 -2.72
CA GLY A 114 -13.49 8.81 -2.73
C GLY A 114 -13.25 9.36 -4.15
N PHE A 115 -13.06 8.48 -5.12
CA PHE A 115 -12.93 8.88 -6.53
C PHE A 115 -14.22 9.51 -7.05
N TYR A 116 -15.37 8.91 -6.75
CA TYR A 116 -16.67 9.42 -7.16
C TYR A 116 -16.97 10.80 -6.56
N GLU A 117 -16.68 10.99 -5.28
CA GLU A 117 -16.88 12.29 -4.60
C GLU A 117 -15.90 13.35 -5.11
N TYR A 118 -14.69 12.93 -5.52
CA TYR A 118 -13.71 13.83 -6.13
C TYR A 118 -14.20 14.35 -7.49
N ASP A 119 -14.70 13.44 -8.34
CA ASP A 119 -15.24 13.79 -9.66
C ASP A 119 -16.20 12.68 -10.12
N PRO A 120 -17.53 12.91 -10.08
CA PRO A 120 -18.51 11.88 -10.48
C PRO A 120 -18.38 11.39 -11.94
N ASN A 121 -17.72 12.15 -12.79
CA ASN A 121 -17.50 11.78 -14.20
C ASN A 121 -16.21 10.98 -14.40
N TYR A 122 -15.37 10.87 -13.37
CA TYR A 122 -14.10 10.16 -13.45
C TYR A 122 -14.29 8.72 -12.95
N LYS A 123 -14.22 7.76 -13.88
CA LYS A 123 -14.52 6.35 -13.62
C LYS A 123 -13.32 5.47 -14.03
N PRO A 124 -12.24 5.49 -13.27
CA PRO A 124 -11.11 4.59 -13.55
C PRO A 124 -11.49 3.12 -13.27
N LYS A 125 -10.74 2.20 -13.85
CA LYS A 125 -10.86 0.77 -13.53
C LYS A 125 -9.92 0.39 -12.39
N PHE A 126 -10.38 -0.48 -11.51
CA PHE A 126 -9.67 -0.83 -10.27
C PHE A 126 -9.17 -2.27 -10.29
N VAL A 127 -8.01 -2.47 -9.70
CA VAL A 127 -7.45 -3.78 -9.36
C VAL A 127 -7.07 -3.75 -7.89
N MET A 128 -7.48 -4.73 -7.09
CA MET A 128 -7.10 -4.81 -5.68
C MET A 128 -6.28 -6.07 -5.42
N ILE A 129 -5.10 -5.88 -4.86
CA ILE A 129 -4.13 -6.93 -4.58
C ILE A 129 -3.76 -6.89 -3.09
N ILE A 130 -3.77 -8.04 -2.44
CA ILE A 130 -3.24 -8.19 -1.08
C ILE A 130 -1.81 -8.71 -1.19
N ALA A 131 -0.88 -8.10 -0.46
CA ALA A 131 0.51 -8.54 -0.37
C ALA A 131 0.80 -8.94 1.07
N THR A 132 1.08 -10.22 1.32
CA THR A 132 1.30 -10.74 2.68
C THR A 132 2.68 -11.38 2.78
N LYS A 133 3.55 -10.80 3.61
CA LYS A 133 4.87 -11.36 3.91
C LYS A 133 4.87 -12.19 5.20
N ARG A 134 3.96 -11.91 6.12
CA ARG A 134 3.89 -12.56 7.43
C ARG A 134 3.04 -13.82 7.35
N HIS A 135 3.64 -14.91 6.87
CA HIS A 135 3.02 -16.25 6.80
C HIS A 135 4.07 -17.32 7.07
N ASN A 136 3.64 -18.54 7.33
CA ASN A 136 4.51 -19.65 7.73
C ASN A 136 4.93 -20.55 6.56
N LYS A 137 4.42 -20.32 5.34
CA LYS A 137 4.78 -21.13 4.17
C LYS A 137 6.22 -20.81 3.77
N ARG A 138 7.02 -21.86 3.54
CA ARG A 138 8.42 -21.75 3.08
C ARG A 138 8.59 -22.64 1.86
N PHE A 139 9.30 -22.13 0.87
CA PHE A 139 9.60 -22.85 -0.37
C PHE A 139 11.11 -22.87 -0.55
N ALA A 140 11.62 -24.01 -1.00
CA ALA A 140 13.04 -24.22 -1.21
C ALA A 140 13.25 -25.08 -2.44
N LYS A 141 14.47 -25.05 -2.97
CA LYS A 141 14.89 -25.85 -4.11
C LYS A 141 15.74 -27.01 -3.60
N LEU A 142 15.57 -28.18 -4.19
CA LEU A 142 16.48 -29.32 -3.94
C LEU A 142 17.55 -29.30 -5.01
N GLU A 143 18.81 -29.17 -4.60
CA GLU A 143 19.95 -29.11 -5.51
C GLU A 143 21.05 -30.01 -4.96
N SER A 144 21.46 -31.04 -5.73
CA SER A 144 22.49 -32.02 -5.34
C SER A 144 22.23 -32.58 -3.93
N GLN A 145 20.96 -32.94 -3.65
CA GLN A 145 20.50 -33.53 -2.37
C GLN A 145 20.56 -32.54 -1.18
N LYS A 146 20.79 -31.24 -1.45
CA LYS A 146 20.76 -30.19 -0.40
C LYS A 146 19.57 -29.29 -0.64
N ILE A 147 18.97 -28.83 0.46
CA ILE A 147 17.89 -27.84 0.42
C ILE A 147 18.55 -26.46 0.37
N VAL A 148 18.28 -25.72 -0.70
CA VAL A 148 18.83 -24.38 -0.92
C VAL A 148 17.69 -23.38 -1.17
N ASN A 149 17.96 -22.10 -0.98
CA ASN A 149 17.01 -21.04 -1.31
C ASN A 149 16.80 -21.00 -2.82
N ALA A 150 15.56 -20.73 -3.23
CA ALA A 150 15.26 -20.50 -4.65
C ALA A 150 15.85 -19.15 -5.10
N GLU A 151 15.97 -18.98 -6.41
CA GLU A 151 16.48 -17.74 -7.03
C GLU A 151 15.41 -16.64 -7.02
N PRO A 152 15.81 -15.36 -6.92
CA PRO A 152 14.88 -14.25 -7.14
C PRO A 152 14.18 -14.37 -8.50
N GLY A 153 12.90 -14.03 -8.52
CA GLY A 153 12.04 -14.23 -9.68
C GLY A 153 11.28 -15.54 -9.64
N THR A 154 11.59 -16.45 -8.69
CA THR A 154 10.85 -17.71 -8.54
C THR A 154 9.41 -17.42 -8.10
N VAL A 155 8.45 -18.04 -8.81
CA VAL A 155 7.02 -17.94 -8.51
C VAL A 155 6.47 -19.35 -8.26
N VAL A 156 5.63 -19.47 -7.23
CA VAL A 156 4.88 -20.68 -6.91
C VAL A 156 3.40 -20.32 -7.06
N ASP A 157 2.74 -20.87 -8.08
CA ASP A 157 1.40 -20.45 -8.50
C ASP A 157 0.41 -21.61 -8.76
N LYS A 158 0.80 -22.86 -8.45
CA LYS A 158 -0.03 -24.04 -8.73
C LYS A 158 -0.04 -24.99 -7.54
N LYS A 159 -0.99 -25.93 -7.52
CA LYS A 159 -1.17 -27.02 -6.55
C LYS A 159 -1.59 -26.62 -5.12
N PHE A 160 -1.21 -25.46 -4.63
CA PHE A 160 -1.47 -25.07 -3.23
C PHE A 160 -2.21 -23.73 -3.14
N MET A 161 -2.67 -23.24 -4.28
CA MET A 161 -3.30 -21.93 -4.37
C MET A 161 -4.82 -22.04 -4.25
N ARG A 162 -5.44 -20.92 -3.95
CA ARG A 162 -6.89 -20.80 -3.90
C ARG A 162 -7.46 -20.89 -5.31
N GLU A 163 -8.70 -21.40 -5.40
CA GLU A 163 -9.42 -21.49 -6.68
C GLU A 163 -10.32 -20.27 -6.94
N ASP A 164 -10.60 -19.49 -5.87
CA ASP A 164 -11.55 -18.37 -5.94
C ASP A 164 -10.89 -17.02 -6.28
N CYS A 165 -9.56 -16.97 -6.36
CA CYS A 165 -8.85 -15.77 -6.77
C CYS A 165 -7.46 -16.14 -7.32
N LEU A 166 -6.88 -15.24 -8.10
CA LEU A 166 -5.48 -15.41 -8.54
C LEU A 166 -4.57 -15.25 -7.33
N GLU A 167 -3.96 -16.34 -6.89
CA GLU A 167 -3.03 -16.36 -5.77
C GLU A 167 -1.69 -16.95 -6.21
N PHE A 168 -0.60 -16.37 -5.72
CA PHE A 168 0.75 -16.90 -5.96
C PHE A 168 1.73 -16.41 -4.91
N PHE A 169 2.85 -17.11 -4.79
CA PHE A 169 3.98 -16.71 -3.94
C PHE A 169 5.15 -16.33 -4.85
N MET A 170 5.82 -15.23 -4.54
CA MET A 170 6.96 -14.78 -5.34
C MET A 170 8.13 -14.38 -4.45
N LEU A 171 9.32 -14.83 -4.82
CA LEU A 171 10.58 -14.42 -4.21
C LEU A 171 11.21 -13.35 -5.10
N SER A 172 11.29 -12.13 -4.61
CA SER A 172 11.83 -11.00 -5.40
C SER A 172 13.31 -10.72 -5.09
N HIS A 173 13.81 -11.15 -3.94
CA HIS A 173 15.09 -10.70 -3.39
C HIS A 173 16.00 -11.87 -3.01
N TYR A 174 17.30 -11.61 -2.92
CA TYR A 174 18.24 -12.52 -2.26
C TYR A 174 18.17 -12.33 -0.75
N PRO A 175 17.91 -13.38 0.03
CA PRO A 175 17.95 -13.25 1.49
C PRO A 175 19.38 -13.00 1.96
N ILE A 176 19.56 -12.05 2.87
CA ILE A 176 20.89 -11.77 3.45
C ILE A 176 21.33 -12.95 4.32
N GLN A 177 20.39 -13.58 5.03
CA GLN A 177 20.67 -14.69 5.92
C GLN A 177 19.43 -15.56 6.08
N GLY A 178 19.64 -16.86 6.21
CA GLY A 178 18.58 -17.83 6.53
C GLY A 178 17.70 -18.20 5.35
N THR A 179 16.50 -18.65 5.64
CA THR A 179 15.55 -19.15 4.63
C THR A 179 14.81 -18.01 3.96
N ALA A 180 14.78 -18.01 2.64
CA ALA A 180 14.06 -17.01 1.85
C ALA A 180 12.56 -17.00 2.18
N LYS A 181 12.01 -15.80 2.36
CA LYS A 181 10.58 -15.62 2.64
C LYS A 181 9.91 -15.06 1.39
N PHE A 182 9.12 -15.90 0.75
CA PHE A 182 8.30 -15.49 -0.40
C PHE A 182 7.19 -14.56 0.08
N THR A 183 6.81 -13.61 -0.74
CA THR A 183 5.61 -12.80 -0.48
C THR A 183 4.43 -13.45 -1.18
N GLN A 184 3.33 -13.61 -0.47
CA GLN A 184 2.05 -14.11 -0.99
C GLN A 184 1.28 -12.93 -1.57
N TYR A 185 0.76 -13.12 -2.78
CA TYR A 185 -0.09 -12.14 -3.44
C TYR A 185 -1.43 -12.77 -3.76
N ALA A 186 -2.52 -12.03 -3.51
CA ALA A 186 -3.88 -12.45 -3.86
C ALA A 186 -4.58 -11.29 -4.57
N VAL A 187 -5.02 -11.50 -5.80
CA VAL A 187 -5.79 -10.51 -6.58
C VAL A 187 -7.26 -10.70 -6.24
N LEU A 188 -7.81 -9.83 -5.40
CA LEU A 188 -9.20 -9.95 -4.90
C LEU A 188 -10.22 -9.34 -5.85
N PHE A 189 -9.79 -8.40 -6.68
CA PHE A 189 -10.68 -7.65 -7.54
C PHE A 189 -9.91 -7.17 -8.77
N ASP A 190 -10.47 -7.37 -9.95
CA ASP A 190 -9.83 -6.95 -11.21
C ASP A 190 -10.92 -6.56 -12.21
N GLU A 191 -11.01 -5.27 -12.55
CA GLU A 191 -11.92 -4.74 -13.59
C GLU A 191 -11.25 -4.67 -14.96
N ILE A 192 -9.97 -5.01 -15.06
CA ILE A 192 -9.16 -4.87 -16.28
C ILE A 192 -8.98 -6.22 -16.97
N ASP A 193 -9.12 -7.31 -16.22
CA ASP A 193 -8.84 -8.69 -16.64
C ASP A 193 -7.36 -8.82 -17.05
N ILE A 194 -6.47 -8.45 -16.12
CA ILE A 194 -5.02 -8.40 -16.38
C ILE A 194 -4.46 -9.83 -16.51
N PRO A 195 -3.72 -10.14 -17.58
CA PRO A 195 -3.06 -11.44 -17.66
C PRO A 195 -2.15 -11.70 -16.45
N GLU A 196 -2.25 -12.89 -15.88
CA GLU A 196 -1.51 -13.32 -14.69
C GLU A 196 -0.02 -13.00 -14.78
N LYS A 197 0.60 -13.25 -15.93
CA LYS A 197 2.01 -12.98 -16.18
C LYS A 197 2.33 -11.48 -15.97
N ILE A 198 1.43 -10.60 -16.40
CA ILE A 198 1.62 -9.16 -16.29
C ILE A 198 1.51 -8.71 -14.83
N VAL A 199 0.55 -9.26 -14.07
CA VAL A 199 0.45 -8.97 -12.62
C VAL A 199 1.75 -9.34 -11.91
N LYS A 200 2.32 -10.52 -12.22
CA LYS A 200 3.57 -10.99 -11.61
C LYS A 200 4.73 -10.06 -11.94
N TYR A 201 4.90 -9.68 -13.22
CA TYR A 201 5.95 -8.73 -13.62
C TYR A 201 5.76 -7.35 -13.00
N PHE A 202 4.52 -6.86 -12.94
CA PHE A 202 4.20 -5.58 -12.33
C PHE A 202 4.62 -5.57 -10.85
N LEU A 203 4.24 -6.60 -10.09
CA LEU A 203 4.59 -6.66 -8.66
C LEU A 203 6.10 -6.85 -8.46
N LEU A 204 6.75 -7.63 -9.31
CA LEU A 204 8.21 -7.79 -9.26
C LEU A 204 8.91 -6.45 -9.55
N SER A 205 8.45 -5.70 -10.57
CA SER A 205 9.06 -4.41 -10.90
C SER A 205 8.96 -3.43 -9.74
N LEU A 206 7.83 -3.43 -9.01
CA LEU A 206 7.67 -2.58 -7.83
C LEU A 206 8.65 -2.94 -6.70
N CYS A 207 9.17 -4.16 -6.67
CA CYS A 207 10.19 -4.54 -5.68
C CYS A 207 11.56 -3.90 -5.99
N TYR A 208 11.77 -3.42 -7.21
CA TYR A 208 13.00 -2.70 -7.62
C TYR A 208 12.87 -1.17 -7.47
N GLU A 209 11.69 -0.66 -7.13
CA GLU A 209 11.47 0.80 -7.03
C GLU A 209 11.96 1.40 -5.70
N HIS A 210 12.63 0.62 -4.84
CA HIS A 210 13.14 1.12 -3.55
C HIS A 210 14.50 1.78 -3.77
N GLN A 211 14.54 3.11 -3.69
CA GLN A 211 15.66 3.94 -4.15
C GLN A 211 16.93 3.81 -3.30
N ILE A 212 16.84 3.24 -2.10
CA ILE A 212 17.98 3.16 -1.16
C ILE A 212 18.92 2.01 -1.52
N VAL A 213 18.39 0.97 -2.17
CA VAL A 213 19.18 -0.23 -2.50
C VAL A 213 19.14 -0.49 -4.00
N SER A 214 20.22 -1.08 -4.52
CA SER A 214 20.38 -1.39 -5.94
C SER A 214 19.77 -2.74 -6.35
N SER A 215 19.22 -3.48 -5.39
CA SER A 215 18.61 -4.79 -5.62
C SER A 215 17.15 -4.80 -5.18
N ALA A 216 16.38 -5.78 -5.67
CA ALA A 216 14.98 -5.91 -5.30
C ALA A 216 14.83 -6.13 -3.79
N ILE A 217 13.83 -5.47 -3.20
CA ILE A 217 13.42 -5.75 -1.83
C ILE A 217 12.34 -6.84 -1.81
N SER A 218 12.04 -7.35 -0.62
CA SER A 218 11.20 -8.54 -0.45
C SER A 218 9.71 -8.32 -0.69
N ILE A 219 9.26 -7.07 -0.75
CA ILE A 219 7.85 -6.70 -1.00
C ILE A 219 7.85 -5.45 -1.91
N PRO A 220 6.75 -5.14 -2.60
CA PRO A 220 6.71 -3.93 -3.43
C PRO A 220 7.08 -2.67 -2.64
N ALA A 221 7.90 -1.81 -3.22
CA ALA A 221 8.39 -0.59 -2.56
C ALA A 221 7.27 0.29 -1.97
N PRO A 222 6.11 0.50 -2.65
CA PRO A 222 5.04 1.28 -2.03
C PRO A 222 4.46 0.60 -0.78
N VAL A 223 4.43 -0.75 -0.71
CA VAL A 223 3.99 -1.47 0.50
C VAL A 223 4.96 -1.20 1.65
N TYR A 224 6.26 -1.29 1.36
CA TYR A 224 7.31 -0.99 2.34
C TYR A 224 7.16 0.46 2.85
N GLN A 225 6.97 1.42 1.94
CA GLN A 225 6.85 2.83 2.32
C GLN A 225 5.58 3.11 3.12
N ALA A 226 4.46 2.44 2.81
CA ALA A 226 3.23 2.57 3.59
C ALA A 226 3.43 2.04 5.03
N ASP A 227 4.15 0.92 5.19
CA ASP A 227 4.50 0.39 6.51
C ASP A 227 5.39 1.38 7.30
N GLU A 228 6.37 1.99 6.63
CA GLU A 228 7.24 3.00 7.26
C GLU A 228 6.45 4.26 7.68
N LEU A 229 5.48 4.69 6.85
CA LEU A 229 4.62 5.82 7.23
C LEU A 229 3.71 5.49 8.42
N ALA A 230 3.19 4.25 8.47
CA ALA A 230 2.42 3.81 9.64
C ALA A 230 3.27 3.84 10.91
N LYS A 231 4.52 3.34 10.83
CA LYS A 231 5.47 3.39 11.95
C LYS A 231 5.77 4.84 12.35
N ARG A 232 5.96 5.71 11.37
CA ARG A 232 6.21 7.13 11.62
C ARG A 232 5.01 7.79 12.31
N GLY A 233 3.79 7.49 11.88
CA GLY A 233 2.58 7.97 12.57
C GLY A 233 2.55 7.52 14.03
N MET A 234 2.92 6.27 14.29
CA MET A 234 3.03 5.74 15.66
C MET A 234 4.07 6.50 16.48
N ASN A 235 5.24 6.79 15.88
CA ASN A 235 6.29 7.53 16.56
C ASN A 235 5.88 9.00 16.84
N VAL A 236 5.20 9.63 15.88
CA VAL A 236 4.66 10.98 16.06
C VAL A 236 3.68 11.00 17.26
N TYR A 237 2.79 10.01 17.34
CA TYR A 237 1.85 9.91 18.47
C TYR A 237 2.59 9.71 19.81
N ARG A 238 3.63 8.89 19.83
CA ARG A 238 4.43 8.66 21.04
C ARG A 238 5.09 9.94 21.51
N GLU A 239 5.69 10.70 20.59
CA GLU A 239 6.32 11.98 20.91
C GLU A 239 5.27 13.02 21.34
N LEU A 240 4.09 13.02 20.71
CA LEU A 240 2.97 13.86 21.15
C LEU A 240 2.66 13.61 22.62
N LYS A 241 2.60 12.34 23.04
CA LYS A 241 2.32 11.99 24.44
C LYS A 241 3.44 12.50 25.37
N ASN A 242 4.69 12.38 24.94
CA ASN A 242 5.85 12.83 25.74
C ASN A 242 5.85 14.34 25.94
N CYS A 243 5.45 15.11 24.94
CA CYS A 243 5.44 16.56 24.94
C CYS A 243 4.03 17.16 25.07
N TYR A 244 3.08 16.39 25.57
CA TYR A 244 1.66 16.75 25.53
C TYR A 244 1.38 18.12 26.18
N ASP A 245 1.93 18.36 27.39
CA ASP A 245 1.66 19.59 28.12
C ASP A 245 2.19 20.84 27.40
N GLU A 246 3.26 20.68 26.61
CA GLU A 246 3.83 21.77 25.80
C GLU A 246 3.02 22.03 24.53
N LEU A 247 2.45 20.98 23.95
CA LEU A 247 1.82 21.00 22.63
C LEU A 247 0.31 21.19 22.66
N LYS A 248 -0.35 20.81 23.77
CA LYS A 248 -1.83 20.73 23.82
C LYS A 248 -2.53 22.04 23.43
N ASN A 249 -2.00 23.17 23.91
CA ASN A 249 -2.59 24.49 23.61
C ASN A 249 -2.16 24.99 22.22
N LEU A 250 -0.93 24.69 21.80
CA LEU A 250 -0.40 25.11 20.51
C LEU A 250 -1.12 24.42 19.34
N LEU A 251 -1.40 23.13 19.50
CA LEU A 251 -2.05 22.30 18.47
C LEU A 251 -3.53 22.07 18.74
N ASP A 252 -4.08 22.67 19.81
CA ASP A 252 -5.50 22.51 20.21
C ASP A 252 -5.84 21.01 20.29
N LEU A 253 -5.06 20.25 21.09
CA LEU A 253 -5.18 18.79 21.15
C LEU A 253 -6.28 18.35 22.11
N PRO A 254 -7.00 17.26 21.78
CA PRO A 254 -7.93 16.63 22.72
C PRO A 254 -7.19 16.12 23.97
N GLN A 255 -7.91 16.03 25.09
CA GLN A 255 -7.36 15.52 26.35
C GLN A 255 -6.91 14.06 26.23
N LEU A 256 -5.78 13.74 26.85
CA LEU A 256 -5.30 12.34 26.90
C LEU A 256 -6.09 11.53 27.96
N PRO A 257 -6.40 10.25 27.68
CA PRO A 257 -6.18 9.52 26.44
C PRO A 257 -7.15 9.99 25.33
N ILE A 258 -6.63 10.24 24.15
CA ILE A 258 -7.43 10.77 23.05
C ILE A 258 -8.50 9.74 22.66
N PRO A 259 -9.78 10.10 22.68
CA PRO A 259 -10.84 9.15 22.36
C PRO A 259 -10.95 8.90 20.84
N PRO A 260 -11.48 7.74 20.43
CA PRO A 260 -11.54 7.38 19.00
C PRO A 260 -12.26 8.38 18.09
N GLU A 261 -13.26 9.07 18.60
CA GLU A 261 -13.99 10.10 17.84
C GLU A 261 -13.11 11.29 17.46
N GLU A 262 -12.00 11.50 18.19
CA GLU A 262 -11.06 12.59 17.92
C GLU A 262 -9.90 12.19 17.00
N TYR A 263 -9.81 10.92 16.59
CA TYR A 263 -8.70 10.47 15.74
C TYR A 263 -8.68 11.18 14.39
N HIS A 264 -9.81 11.59 13.87
CA HIS A 264 -9.88 12.38 12.64
C HIS A 264 -9.24 13.76 12.84
N THR A 265 -9.62 14.45 13.91
CA THR A 265 -9.06 15.75 14.29
C THR A 265 -7.56 15.64 14.51
N LEU A 266 -7.14 14.63 15.28
CA LEU A 266 -5.72 14.36 15.56
C LEU A 266 -4.93 14.11 14.26
N THR A 267 -5.49 13.32 13.35
CA THR A 267 -4.87 13.06 12.05
C THR A 267 -4.61 14.37 11.31
N ASN A 268 -5.62 15.23 11.22
CA ASN A 268 -5.50 16.49 10.47
C ASN A 268 -4.49 17.46 11.08
N ARG A 269 -4.23 17.35 12.39
CA ARG A 269 -3.23 18.19 13.10
C ARG A 269 -1.80 17.68 12.88
N LEU A 270 -1.62 16.37 12.70
CA LEU A 270 -0.30 15.74 12.73
C LEU A 270 0.17 15.19 11.39
N CYS A 271 -0.72 15.07 10.41
CA CYS A 271 -0.41 14.45 9.11
C CYS A 271 0.37 15.42 8.20
N TYR A 272 0.87 14.88 7.09
CA TYR A 272 1.67 15.65 6.12
C TYR A 272 0.82 16.33 5.04
N LEU A 273 -0.36 15.79 4.73
CA LEU A 273 -1.25 16.37 3.73
C LEU A 273 -1.70 17.77 4.19
N GLY A 274 -1.62 18.74 3.28
CA GLY A 274 -1.87 20.14 3.60
C GLY A 274 -0.63 20.90 4.11
N SER A 275 0.49 20.21 4.35
CA SER A 275 1.74 20.83 4.79
C SER A 275 2.74 20.93 3.65
N ARG A 276 3.91 21.50 3.92
CA ARG A 276 5.03 21.54 2.94
C ARG A 276 5.59 20.17 2.62
N LEU A 277 5.26 19.16 3.42
CA LEU A 277 5.75 17.78 3.23
C LEU A 277 4.82 16.91 2.35
N GLU A 278 3.64 17.41 1.97
CA GLU A 278 2.62 16.60 1.27
C GLU A 278 3.09 15.96 -0.05
N SER A 279 4.05 16.60 -0.72
CA SER A 279 4.59 16.11 -1.99
C SER A 279 6.03 15.60 -1.85
N GLN A 280 6.51 15.46 -0.61
CA GLN A 280 7.87 15.03 -0.33
C GLN A 280 7.88 13.56 0.13
N ARG A 281 8.92 12.85 -0.26
CA ARG A 281 9.18 11.54 0.31
C ARG A 281 9.79 11.74 1.69
N VAL A 282 9.07 11.32 2.72
CA VAL A 282 9.47 11.48 4.13
C VAL A 282 9.95 10.17 4.75
N THR A 283 9.94 9.09 3.96
CA THR A 283 10.48 7.79 4.37
C THR A 283 11.74 7.49 3.57
N ALA A 284 12.74 6.95 4.25
CA ALA A 284 13.98 6.57 3.60
C ALA A 284 13.80 5.25 2.83
#